data_fc462f114d12ad9fafffc6675c96aab2
#
_entry.id   fc462f114d12ad9fafffc6675c96aab2
#
_cell.length_a   1.000
_cell.length_b   1.000
_cell.length_c   1.000
_cell.angle_alpha   90.00
_cell.angle_beta   90.00
_cell.angle_gamma   90.00
#
_symmetry.space_group_name_H-M   'P 1'
#
loop_
_entity.id
_entity.type
_entity.pdbx_description
1 polymer ?
#
loop_
_entity_poly.entity_id
_entity_poly.type
_entity_poly.pdbx_seq_one_letter_code
_entity_poly.pdbx_strand_id
1 'polypeptide(L)'
;MLEEQFQSAIEIIKSNLENPLMTDELKLDAYKYYKQAIFGDCDTTKPNLFNFKESAKWNAWNSLKGMSSDTAKEKYIMLSYILR
;
A
#
# COMPACT_ATOMS: atom_id res chain seq x y z
N MET A 1 -0.58 -15.88 -12.04
CA MET A 1 -1.13 -16.16 -10.73
C MET A 1 -1.02 -14.91 -9.84
N LEU A 2 -1.77 -14.87 -8.78
CA LEU A 2 -1.85 -13.67 -7.93
C LEU A 2 -0.49 -13.22 -7.41
N GLU A 3 0.33 -14.15 -6.92
CA GLU A 3 1.64 -13.80 -6.38
C GLU A 3 2.56 -13.20 -7.45
N GLU A 4 2.57 -13.78 -8.64
CA GLU A 4 3.39 -13.26 -9.73
C GLU A 4 2.92 -11.88 -10.16
N GLN A 5 1.61 -11.66 -10.22
CA GLN A 5 1.03 -10.36 -10.56
C GLN A 5 1.37 -9.33 -9.48
N PHE A 6 1.35 -9.75 -8.22
CA PHE A 6 1.69 -8.89 -7.10
C PHE A 6 3.16 -8.45 -7.18
N GLN A 7 4.07 -9.39 -7.44
CA GLN A 7 5.48 -9.06 -7.58
C GLN A 7 5.73 -8.12 -8.77
N SER A 8 5.01 -8.35 -9.87
CA SER A 8 5.08 -7.47 -11.04
C SER A 8 4.60 -6.07 -10.68
N ALA A 9 3.52 -5.97 -9.93
CA ALA A 9 2.97 -4.68 -9.48
C ALA A 9 3.96 -3.94 -8.59
N ILE A 10 4.66 -4.65 -7.71
CA ILE A 10 5.69 -4.04 -6.85
C ILE A 10 6.76 -3.38 -7.71
N GLU A 11 7.24 -4.09 -8.73
CA GLU A 11 8.27 -3.55 -9.62
C GLU A 11 7.77 -2.30 -10.37
N ILE A 12 6.54 -2.34 -10.86
CA ILE A 12 5.95 -1.21 -11.57
C ILE A 12 5.83 0.01 -10.66
N ILE A 13 5.35 -0.17 -9.45
CA ILE A 13 5.17 0.95 -8.52
C ILE A 13 6.52 1.51 -8.10
N LYS A 14 7.50 0.64 -7.77
CA LYS A 14 8.85 1.09 -7.43
C LYS A 14 9.50 1.90 -8.55
N SER A 15 9.32 1.46 -9.78
CA SER A 15 9.91 2.12 -10.94
C SER A 15 9.26 3.45 -11.27
N ASN A 16 8.09 3.73 -10.70
CA ASN A 16 7.30 4.91 -11.03
C ASN A 16 7.12 5.88 -9.86
N LEU A 17 7.94 5.75 -8.81
CA LEU A 17 7.80 6.62 -7.63
C LEU A 17 7.95 8.12 -7.96
N GLU A 18 8.70 8.45 -9.01
CA GLU A 18 8.90 9.82 -9.46
C GLU A 18 7.93 10.22 -10.57
N ASN A 19 7.06 9.31 -11.00
CA ASN A 19 6.09 9.58 -12.05
C ASN A 19 5.06 10.60 -11.52
N PRO A 20 4.75 11.66 -12.29
CA PRO A 20 3.73 12.63 -11.87
C PRO A 20 2.37 12.03 -11.55
N LEU A 21 2.04 10.87 -12.14
CA LEU A 21 0.79 10.17 -11.83
C LEU A 21 0.81 9.54 -10.43
N MET A 22 1.99 9.40 -9.85
CA MET A 22 2.15 8.84 -8.52
C MET A 22 1.95 9.92 -7.47
N THR A 23 0.69 10.27 -7.24
CA THR A 23 0.31 11.29 -6.26
C THR A 23 0.59 10.80 -4.84
N ASP A 24 0.59 11.71 -3.87
CA ASP A 24 0.76 11.36 -2.46
C ASP A 24 -0.35 10.40 -2.02
N GLU A 25 -1.57 10.61 -2.49
CA GLU A 25 -2.68 9.72 -2.19
C GLU A 25 -2.43 8.31 -2.73
N LEU A 26 -1.96 8.20 -3.98
CA LEU A 26 -1.66 6.91 -4.57
C LEU A 26 -0.51 6.21 -3.84
N LYS A 27 0.50 6.95 -3.44
CA LYS A 27 1.61 6.40 -2.65
C LYS A 27 1.11 5.83 -1.33
N LEU A 28 0.19 6.54 -0.68
CA LEU A 28 -0.37 6.11 0.59
C LEU A 28 -1.22 4.84 0.41
N ASP A 29 -2.02 4.79 -0.66
CA ASP A 29 -2.81 3.61 -0.99
C ASP A 29 -1.91 2.41 -1.26
N ALA A 30 -0.85 2.60 -2.04
CA ALA A 30 0.10 1.53 -2.31
C ALA A 30 0.73 1.02 -1.01
N TYR A 31 1.12 1.93 -0.14
CA TYR A 31 1.70 1.59 1.16
C TYR A 31 0.75 0.71 1.98
N LYS A 32 -0.51 1.15 2.12
CA LYS A 32 -1.44 0.44 3.01
C LYS A 32 -1.77 -0.96 2.50
N TYR A 33 -1.99 -1.11 1.20
CA TYR A 33 -2.29 -2.42 0.63
C TYR A 33 -1.08 -3.35 0.68
N TYR A 34 0.11 -2.80 0.44
CA TYR A 34 1.34 -3.58 0.54
C TYR A 34 1.53 -4.12 1.97
N LYS A 35 1.35 -3.24 2.98
CA LYS A 35 1.50 -3.65 4.37
C LYS A 35 0.50 -4.72 4.75
N GLN A 36 -0.76 -4.53 4.36
CA GLN A 36 -1.79 -5.52 4.67
C GLN A 36 -1.52 -6.84 3.97
N ALA A 37 -1.01 -6.79 2.72
CA ALA A 37 -0.72 -8.01 1.96
C ALA A 37 0.41 -8.83 2.58
N ILE A 38 1.45 -8.15 3.08
CA ILE A 38 2.66 -8.83 3.58
C ILE A 38 2.57 -9.14 5.06
N PHE A 39 2.07 -8.20 5.87
CA PHE A 39 2.10 -8.30 7.34
C PHE A 39 0.74 -8.59 7.97
N GLY A 40 -0.34 -8.45 7.22
CA GLY A 40 -1.68 -8.58 7.79
C GLY A 40 -2.10 -7.31 8.51
N ASP A 41 -2.94 -7.48 9.53
CA ASP A 41 -3.47 -6.33 10.27
C ASP A 41 -2.35 -5.53 10.93
N CYS A 42 -2.56 -4.20 10.98
CA CYS A 42 -1.62 -3.30 11.64
C CYS A 42 -1.54 -3.68 13.12
N ASP A 43 -0.33 -4.03 13.57
CA ASP A 43 -0.08 -4.45 14.94
C ASP A 43 0.92 -3.53 15.67
N THR A 44 1.21 -2.39 15.08
CA THR A 44 2.16 -1.44 15.65
C THR A 44 1.45 -0.37 16.46
N THR A 45 2.21 0.29 17.34
CA THR A 45 1.69 1.39 18.15
C THR A 45 1.48 2.63 17.29
N LYS A 46 0.39 3.35 17.54
CA LYS A 46 0.10 4.57 16.81
C LYS A 46 1.23 5.58 17.04
N PRO A 47 1.76 6.20 15.96
CA PRO A 47 2.83 7.19 16.10
C PRO A 47 2.39 8.44 16.84
N ASN A 48 3.39 9.24 17.27
CA ASN A 48 3.15 10.52 17.93
C ASN A 48 2.31 11.42 17.02
N LEU A 49 1.36 12.14 17.61
CA LEU A 49 0.44 13.02 16.88
C LEU A 49 1.15 14.08 16.05
N PHE A 50 2.36 14.50 16.47
CA PHE A 50 3.09 15.52 15.73
C PHE A 50 3.86 14.97 14.53
N ASN A 51 3.94 13.65 14.41
CA ASN A 51 4.55 13.01 13.23
C ASN A 51 3.47 12.72 12.22
N PHE A 52 3.04 13.76 11.49
CA PHE A 52 1.88 13.68 10.60
C PHE A 52 2.04 12.63 9.50
N LYS A 53 3.23 12.54 8.93
CA LYS A 53 3.49 11.58 7.84
C LYS A 53 3.36 10.14 8.33
N GLU A 54 3.98 9.83 9.46
CA GLU A 54 3.91 8.48 10.00
C GLU A 54 2.51 8.15 10.51
N SER A 55 1.81 9.14 11.09
CA SER A 55 0.43 8.96 11.53
C SER A 55 -0.50 8.66 10.35
N ALA A 56 -0.32 9.35 9.23
CA ALA A 56 -1.13 9.12 8.03
C ALA A 56 -0.92 7.69 7.51
N LYS A 57 0.33 7.23 7.48
CA LYS A 57 0.66 5.87 7.04
C LYS A 57 0.06 4.83 7.99
N TRP A 58 0.18 5.06 9.28
CA TRP A 58 -0.37 4.15 10.29
C TRP A 58 -1.89 4.06 10.18
N ASN A 59 -2.55 5.22 10.08
CA ASN A 59 -4.01 5.27 9.95
C ASN A 59 -4.47 4.54 8.69
N ALA A 60 -3.76 4.71 7.58
CA ALA A 60 -4.12 4.07 6.32
C ALA A 60 -4.04 2.56 6.44
N TRP A 61 -2.94 2.03 6.98
CA TRP A 61 -2.81 0.58 7.17
C TRP A 61 -3.82 0.05 8.17
N ASN A 62 -3.99 0.74 9.29
CA ASN A 62 -4.93 0.30 10.33
C ASN A 62 -6.37 0.26 9.83
N SER A 63 -6.72 1.12 8.87
CA SER A 63 -8.07 1.14 8.30
C SER A 63 -8.43 -0.13 7.54
N LEU A 64 -7.41 -0.94 7.18
CA LEU A 64 -7.63 -2.19 6.44
C LEU A 64 -7.76 -3.40 7.36
N LYS A 65 -7.88 -3.20 8.65
CA LYS A 65 -7.99 -4.30 9.61
C LYS A 65 -9.09 -5.28 9.18
N GLY A 66 -8.75 -6.56 9.13
CA GLY A 66 -9.66 -7.60 8.70
C GLY A 66 -9.58 -7.95 7.22
N MET A 67 -8.91 -7.14 6.41
CA MET A 67 -8.77 -7.44 4.99
C MET A 67 -7.80 -8.60 4.80
N SER A 68 -8.15 -9.56 3.94
CA SER A 68 -7.28 -10.70 3.67
C SER A 68 -6.06 -10.28 2.86
N SER A 69 -4.98 -11.05 3.00
CA SER A 69 -3.76 -10.83 2.22
C SER A 69 -4.05 -10.85 0.72
N ASP A 70 -4.86 -11.81 0.26
CA ASP A 70 -5.18 -11.92 -1.16
C ASP A 70 -5.95 -10.72 -1.67
N THR A 71 -6.93 -10.24 -0.91
CA THR A 71 -7.68 -9.04 -1.29
C THR A 71 -6.77 -7.83 -1.36
N ALA A 72 -5.87 -7.69 -0.39
CA ALA A 72 -4.92 -6.58 -0.38
C ALA A 72 -3.99 -6.64 -1.60
N LYS A 73 -3.53 -7.84 -1.97
CA LYS A 73 -2.71 -8.02 -3.17
C LYS A 73 -3.47 -7.58 -4.42
N GLU A 74 -4.73 -7.98 -4.54
CA GLU A 74 -5.57 -7.60 -5.68
C GLU A 74 -5.72 -6.09 -5.78
N LYS A 75 -5.95 -5.42 -4.65
CA LYS A 75 -6.07 -3.96 -4.63
C LYS A 75 -4.76 -3.28 -5.04
N TYR A 76 -3.64 -3.80 -4.56
CA TYR A 76 -2.31 -3.28 -4.91
C TYR A 76 -2.06 -3.43 -6.42
N ILE A 77 -2.39 -4.59 -6.96
CA ILE A 77 -2.24 -4.85 -8.39
C ILE A 77 -3.07 -3.85 -9.21
N MET A 78 -4.29 -3.57 -8.78
CA MET A 78 -5.15 -2.61 -9.47
C MET A 78 -4.51 -1.22 -9.53
N LEU A 79 -3.85 -0.79 -8.45
CA LEU A 79 -3.16 0.50 -8.44
C LEU A 79 -2.07 0.57 -9.51
N SER A 80 -1.38 -0.53 -9.75
CA SER A 80 -0.28 -0.55 -10.73
C SER A 80 -0.77 -0.29 -12.16
N TYR A 81 -2.05 -0.57 -12.45
CA TYR A 81 -2.57 -0.34 -13.80
C TYR A 81 -2.64 1.13 -14.18
N ILE A 82 -2.70 2.02 -13.20
CA ILE A 82 -2.68 3.46 -13.46
C ILE A 82 -1.33 3.87 -14.08
N LEU A 83 -0.29 3.11 -13.77
CA LEU A 83 1.09 3.43 -14.17
C LEU A 83 1.59 2.63 -15.38
N ARG A 84 0.78 1.75 -15.90
CA ARG A 84 1.18 0.89 -17.04
C ARG A 84 1.02 1.54 -18.38
#